data_af1919bc12d5b11ca519571cef0a72d1
#
_entry.id   af1919bc12d5b11ca519571cef0a72d1
#
_cell.length_a   1.000
_cell.length_b   1.000
_cell.length_c   1.000
_cell.angle_alpha   90.00
_cell.angle_beta   90.00
_cell.angle_gamma   90.00
#
_symmetry.space_group_name_H-M   'P 1'
#
loop_
_entity.id
_entity.type
_entity.pdbx_description
1 polymer ?
#
loop_
_entity_poly.entity_id
_entity_poly.type
_entity_poly.pdbx_seq_one_letter_code
_entity_poly.pdbx_strand_id
1 'polypeptide(L)'
;LDKIRQVASISANNDNTIGDLISTAFDKVGKEGVITVEEAKGTDTYVDVVEGMQFDRGFLSPYFVTNADKMIADLENPYILLFDKKISNLQEILPILEPVSQSGRPLLIIAEDVDGQALATLVVNKLRGGLKIAAVKAPGFGDRRKAMLEDIAILTGGTVISEERGFSLESADLTMLGTAETVTVDKDNTTIVNGAGKENDIKARVNQIKAQIETTTSDYDKEKLQERLAKLAGGVAVLYVGAASEIER
;
A
#
# COMPACT_ATOMS: atom_id res chain seq x y z
N LEU A 1 -24.77 1.10 -2.77
CA LEU A 1 -24.62 1.37 -1.32
C LEU A 1 -25.46 0.41 -0.47
N ASP A 2 -26.75 0.25 -0.78
CA ASP A 2 -27.62 -0.65 -0.01
C ASP A 2 -27.14 -2.08 -0.01
N LYS A 3 -26.63 -2.57 -1.15
CA LYS A 3 -26.08 -3.92 -1.27
C LYS A 3 -24.83 -4.10 -0.42
N ILE A 4 -23.96 -3.09 -0.37
CA ILE A 4 -22.76 -3.11 0.47
C ILE A 4 -23.15 -3.10 1.94
N ARG A 5 -24.15 -2.29 2.31
CA ARG A 5 -24.68 -2.25 3.67
C ARG A 5 -25.23 -3.60 4.09
N GLN A 6 -26.00 -4.27 3.23
CA GLN A 6 -26.56 -5.59 3.51
C GLN A 6 -25.47 -6.63 3.74
N VAL A 7 -24.46 -6.68 2.87
CA VAL A 7 -23.34 -7.61 3.00
C VAL A 7 -22.56 -7.35 4.29
N ALA A 8 -22.28 -6.09 4.59
CA ALA A 8 -21.57 -5.71 5.80
C ALA A 8 -22.38 -6.06 7.07
N SER A 9 -23.68 -5.81 7.05
CA SER A 9 -24.55 -6.14 8.18
C SER A 9 -24.63 -7.64 8.43
N ILE A 10 -24.67 -8.45 7.38
CA ILE A 10 -24.65 -9.91 7.48
C ILE A 10 -23.32 -10.39 8.03
N SER A 11 -22.21 -9.86 7.52
CA SER A 11 -20.86 -10.19 7.98
C SER A 11 -20.63 -9.81 9.45
N ALA A 12 -21.34 -8.80 9.94
CA ALA A 12 -21.27 -8.31 11.31
C ALA A 12 -22.38 -8.86 12.21
N ASN A 13 -22.94 -10.03 11.89
CA ASN A 13 -24.04 -10.65 12.62
C ASN A 13 -25.31 -9.78 12.62
N ASN A 14 -25.62 -9.17 11.48
CA ASN A 14 -26.77 -8.28 11.28
C ASN A 14 -26.71 -7.00 12.12
N ASP A 15 -25.49 -6.55 12.44
CA ASP A 15 -25.32 -5.26 13.11
C ASP A 15 -25.47 -4.11 12.10
N ASN A 16 -26.63 -3.47 12.12
CA ASN A 16 -26.94 -2.37 11.23
C ASN A 16 -26.02 -1.17 11.45
N THR A 17 -25.50 -0.98 12.66
CA THR A 17 -24.57 0.12 12.98
C THR A 17 -23.27 -0.02 12.19
N ILE A 18 -22.72 -1.23 12.10
CA ILE A 18 -21.50 -1.50 11.32
C ILE A 18 -21.78 -1.30 9.83
N GLY A 19 -22.91 -1.80 9.33
CA GLY A 19 -23.32 -1.61 7.95
C GLY A 19 -23.47 -0.13 7.58
N ASP A 20 -24.04 0.67 8.48
CA ASP A 20 -24.18 2.12 8.29
C ASP A 20 -22.82 2.82 8.27
N LEU A 21 -21.90 2.41 9.14
CA LEU A 21 -20.53 2.95 9.15
C LEU A 21 -19.80 2.66 7.85
N ILE A 22 -19.91 1.45 7.32
CA ILE A 22 -19.29 1.07 6.05
C ILE A 22 -19.90 1.86 4.89
N SER A 23 -21.22 2.06 4.86
CA SER A 23 -21.88 2.86 3.84
C SER A 23 -21.41 4.31 3.89
N THR A 24 -21.28 4.89 5.08
CA THR A 24 -20.78 6.24 5.27
C THR A 24 -19.34 6.36 4.78
N ALA A 25 -18.50 5.38 5.12
CA ALA A 25 -17.12 5.36 4.67
C ALA A 25 -17.01 5.27 3.14
N PHE A 26 -17.83 4.44 2.53
CA PHE A 26 -17.87 4.30 1.07
C PHE A 26 -18.26 5.61 0.38
N ASP A 27 -19.21 6.35 0.96
CA ASP A 27 -19.59 7.67 0.45
C ASP A 27 -18.44 8.67 0.53
N LYS A 28 -17.63 8.60 1.60
CA LYS A 28 -16.50 9.52 1.79
C LYS A 28 -15.35 9.27 0.81
N VAL A 29 -15.04 8.01 0.51
CA VAL A 29 -13.93 7.66 -0.38
C VAL A 29 -14.33 7.56 -1.85
N GLY A 30 -15.63 7.49 -2.14
CA GLY A 30 -16.16 7.42 -3.51
C GLY A 30 -16.13 6.02 -4.09
N LYS A 31 -16.50 5.90 -5.36
CA LYS A 31 -16.65 4.61 -6.06
C LYS A 31 -15.32 3.86 -6.22
N GLU A 32 -14.23 4.60 -6.35
CA GLU A 32 -12.88 4.03 -6.48
C GLU A 32 -12.23 3.80 -5.11
N GLY A 33 -12.96 4.11 -4.04
CA GLY A 33 -12.45 4.02 -2.69
C GLY A 33 -12.29 2.60 -2.19
N VAL A 34 -11.40 2.45 -1.21
CA VAL A 34 -11.05 1.17 -0.60
C VAL A 34 -11.49 1.18 0.85
N ILE A 35 -12.07 0.07 1.28
CA ILE A 35 -12.46 -0.12 2.68
C ILE A 35 -11.72 -1.34 3.21
N THR A 36 -11.03 -1.18 4.33
CA THR A 36 -10.35 -2.27 5.05
C THR A 36 -10.92 -2.40 6.45
N VAL A 37 -10.71 -3.57 7.05
CA VAL A 37 -11.17 -3.86 8.43
C VAL A 37 -9.94 -4.14 9.28
N GLU A 38 -9.86 -3.46 10.42
CA GLU A 38 -8.77 -3.62 11.38
C GLU A 38 -9.35 -3.77 12.79
N GLU A 39 -8.57 -4.36 13.70
CA GLU A 39 -8.95 -4.39 15.11
C GLU A 39 -8.70 -3.03 15.76
N ALA A 40 -9.70 -2.55 16.48
CA ALA A 40 -9.53 -1.34 17.28
C ALA A 40 -8.71 -1.65 18.54
N LYS A 41 -7.98 -0.66 19.03
CA LYS A 41 -7.22 -0.78 20.28
C LYS A 41 -8.12 -0.72 21.52
N GLY A 42 -9.34 -0.20 21.35
CA GLY A 42 -10.32 -0.05 22.42
C GLY A 42 -11.58 -0.88 22.18
N THR A 43 -12.67 -0.51 22.83
CA THR A 43 -13.95 -1.18 22.75
C THR A 43 -14.90 -0.62 21.70
N ASP A 44 -14.61 0.60 21.21
CA ASP A 44 -15.49 1.26 20.26
C ASP A 44 -15.23 0.79 18.84
N THR A 45 -16.31 0.63 18.07
CA THR A 45 -16.26 0.36 16.63
C THR A 45 -16.49 1.68 15.91
N TYR A 46 -15.59 2.02 15.00
CA TYR A 46 -15.65 3.30 14.28
C TYR A 46 -14.97 3.20 12.91
N VAL A 47 -15.25 4.17 12.08
CA VAL A 47 -14.64 4.33 10.75
C VAL A 47 -13.77 5.57 10.72
N ASP A 48 -12.60 5.44 10.15
CA ASP A 48 -11.71 6.57 9.90
C ASP A 48 -11.24 6.53 8.45
N VAL A 49 -11.11 7.69 7.82
CA VAL A 49 -10.54 7.80 6.48
C VAL A 49 -9.12 8.32 6.60
N VAL A 50 -8.17 7.52 6.17
CA VAL A 50 -6.74 7.82 6.29
C VAL A 50 -6.09 7.93 4.93
N GLU A 51 -4.94 8.58 4.88
CA GLU A 51 -4.13 8.63 3.68
C GLU A 51 -3.68 7.21 3.33
N GLY A 52 -3.97 6.78 2.12
CA GLY A 52 -3.66 5.43 1.69
C GLY A 52 -3.99 5.22 0.23
N MET A 53 -3.65 4.03 -0.27
CA MET A 53 -3.84 3.70 -1.68
C MET A 53 -3.90 2.19 -1.86
N GLN A 54 -4.73 1.74 -2.80
CA GLN A 54 -4.68 0.38 -3.29
C GLN A 54 -4.34 0.38 -4.78
N PHE A 55 -3.45 -0.50 -5.18
CA PHE A 55 -3.15 -0.73 -6.59
C PHE A 55 -3.17 -2.22 -6.91
N ASP A 56 -3.41 -2.54 -8.18
CA ASP A 56 -3.69 -3.89 -8.67
C ASP A 56 -2.42 -4.70 -8.96
N ARG A 57 -1.58 -4.87 -7.93
CA ARG A 57 -0.39 -5.72 -7.97
C ARG A 57 -0.39 -6.62 -6.75
N GLY A 58 -0.28 -7.91 -6.98
CA GLY A 58 -0.18 -8.89 -5.92
C GLY A 58 1.26 -9.28 -5.62
N PHE A 59 1.45 -10.14 -4.62
CA PHE A 59 2.79 -10.61 -4.26
C PHE A 59 3.43 -11.41 -5.41
N LEU A 60 4.73 -11.23 -5.56
CA LEU A 60 5.50 -11.96 -6.57
C LEU A 60 5.69 -13.44 -6.24
N SER A 61 5.50 -13.81 -4.99
CA SER A 61 5.55 -15.20 -4.55
C SER A 61 4.51 -15.43 -3.46
N PRO A 62 3.74 -16.54 -3.52
CA PRO A 62 2.81 -16.89 -2.45
C PRO A 62 3.50 -17.21 -1.13
N TYR A 63 4.79 -17.47 -1.14
CA TYR A 63 5.56 -17.72 0.08
C TYR A 63 5.79 -16.48 0.93
N PHE A 64 5.45 -15.29 0.43
CA PHE A 64 5.49 -14.05 1.22
C PHE A 64 4.32 -13.92 2.20
N VAL A 65 3.29 -14.76 2.09
CA VAL A 65 2.12 -14.64 2.97
C VAL A 65 2.49 -14.81 4.44
N THR A 66 1.84 -14.01 5.27
CA THR A 66 1.94 -14.10 6.73
C THR A 66 0.73 -14.81 7.33
N ASN A 67 -0.38 -14.86 6.59
CA ASN A 67 -1.60 -15.56 6.96
C ASN A 67 -1.97 -16.49 5.81
N ALA A 68 -1.70 -17.80 6.01
CA ALA A 68 -1.92 -18.82 4.98
C ALA A 68 -3.40 -19.05 4.70
N ASP A 69 -4.27 -18.92 5.71
CA ASP A 69 -5.70 -19.15 5.54
C ASP A 69 -6.34 -18.11 4.62
N LYS A 70 -5.95 -16.86 4.77
CA LYS A 70 -6.45 -15.76 3.95
C LYS A 70 -5.60 -15.52 2.71
N MET A 71 -4.44 -16.15 2.62
CA MET A 71 -3.46 -15.92 1.55
C MET A 71 -3.09 -14.44 1.38
N ILE A 72 -2.74 -13.81 2.50
CA ILE A 72 -2.30 -12.41 2.52
C ILE A 72 -0.95 -12.28 3.22
N ALA A 73 -0.18 -11.29 2.78
CA ALA A 73 0.97 -10.78 3.50
C ALA A 73 0.52 -9.49 4.20
N ASP A 74 0.51 -9.53 5.53
CA ASP A 74 0.10 -8.40 6.36
C ASP A 74 1.35 -7.86 7.06
N LEU A 75 1.75 -6.65 6.70
CA LEU A 75 2.97 -6.02 7.18
C LEU A 75 2.60 -4.84 8.07
N GLU A 76 2.96 -4.94 9.35
CA GLU A 76 2.70 -3.88 10.32
C GLU A 76 3.91 -2.95 10.42
N ASN A 77 3.66 -1.67 10.24
CA ASN A 77 4.68 -0.62 10.35
C ASN A 77 5.89 -0.87 9.44
N PRO A 78 5.66 -1.21 8.15
CA PRO A 78 6.74 -1.59 7.26
C PRO A 78 7.53 -0.39 6.75
N TYR A 79 8.78 -0.68 6.36
CA TYR A 79 9.49 0.17 5.40
C TYR A 79 9.06 -0.19 3.99
N ILE A 80 9.08 0.79 3.09
CA ILE A 80 8.69 0.63 1.69
C ILE A 80 9.82 1.11 0.80
N LEU A 81 10.38 0.17 0.02
CA LEU A 81 11.44 0.47 -0.94
C LEU A 81 10.83 0.65 -2.33
N LEU A 82 11.08 1.79 -2.96
CA LEU A 82 10.57 2.12 -4.28
C LEU A 82 11.74 2.20 -5.26
N PHE A 83 11.74 1.31 -6.25
CA PHE A 83 12.80 1.24 -7.25
C PHE A 83 12.20 1.18 -8.65
N ASP A 84 12.72 1.98 -9.56
CA ASP A 84 12.15 2.11 -10.91
C ASP A 84 12.69 1.10 -11.93
N LYS A 85 13.53 0.17 -11.52
CA LYS A 85 14.12 -0.86 -12.36
C LYS A 85 13.91 -2.25 -11.76
N LYS A 86 14.42 -3.26 -12.47
CA LYS A 86 14.42 -4.65 -11.99
C LYS A 86 15.50 -4.86 -10.93
N ILE A 87 15.20 -5.68 -9.96
CA ILE A 87 16.20 -6.17 -9.00
C ILE A 87 16.61 -7.56 -9.46
N SER A 88 17.82 -7.67 -10.00
CA SER A 88 18.35 -8.92 -10.55
C SER A 88 19.36 -9.57 -9.61
N ASN A 89 20.07 -8.77 -8.83
CA ASN A 89 21.10 -9.23 -7.92
C ASN A 89 20.82 -8.75 -6.51
N LEU A 90 20.67 -9.68 -5.59
CA LEU A 90 20.36 -9.37 -4.20
C LEU A 90 21.47 -8.55 -3.53
N GLN A 91 22.71 -8.63 -4.00
CA GLN A 91 23.80 -7.84 -3.48
C GLN A 91 23.54 -6.32 -3.63
N GLU A 92 22.78 -5.92 -4.65
CA GLU A 92 22.43 -4.51 -4.85
C GLU A 92 21.61 -3.95 -3.70
N ILE A 93 20.79 -4.77 -3.05
CA ILE A 93 19.90 -4.33 -1.97
C ILE A 93 20.38 -4.73 -0.57
N LEU A 94 21.50 -5.43 -0.44
CA LEU A 94 22.04 -5.77 0.87
C LEU A 94 22.26 -4.57 1.78
N PRO A 95 22.74 -3.41 1.29
CA PRO A 95 22.88 -2.21 2.13
C PRO A 95 21.57 -1.74 2.75
N ILE A 96 20.42 -2.07 2.13
CA ILE A 96 19.10 -1.77 2.69
C ILE A 96 18.58 -2.91 3.54
N LEU A 97 18.79 -4.17 3.12
CA LEU A 97 18.25 -5.32 3.84
C LEU A 97 18.83 -5.46 5.25
N GLU A 98 20.12 -5.20 5.42
CA GLU A 98 20.75 -5.30 6.73
C GLU A 98 20.18 -4.34 7.76
N PRO A 99 20.11 -3.02 7.49
CA PRO A 99 19.51 -2.08 8.44
C PRO A 99 18.02 -2.37 8.71
N VAL A 100 17.27 -2.77 7.70
CA VAL A 100 15.85 -3.12 7.86
C VAL A 100 15.71 -4.34 8.76
N SER A 101 16.52 -5.37 8.54
CA SER A 101 16.52 -6.57 9.39
C SER A 101 16.86 -6.23 10.84
N GLN A 102 17.85 -5.36 11.06
CA GLN A 102 18.23 -4.92 12.40
C GLN A 102 17.13 -4.10 13.09
N SER A 103 16.32 -3.37 12.31
CA SER A 103 15.21 -2.58 12.86
C SER A 103 14.07 -3.42 13.40
N GLY A 104 13.95 -4.67 12.98
CA GLY A 104 12.84 -5.55 13.31
C GLY A 104 11.55 -5.25 12.56
N ARG A 105 11.54 -4.24 11.69
CA ARG A 105 10.36 -3.85 10.91
C ARG A 105 10.31 -4.61 9.58
N PRO A 106 9.10 -4.91 9.07
CA PRO A 106 8.96 -5.52 7.75
C PRO A 106 9.42 -4.60 6.63
N LEU A 107 9.64 -5.18 5.46
CA LEU A 107 9.97 -4.45 4.24
C LEU A 107 9.03 -4.86 3.11
N LEU A 108 8.44 -3.86 2.45
CA LEU A 108 7.76 -4.04 1.17
C LEU A 108 8.66 -3.50 0.07
N ILE A 109 8.96 -4.33 -0.92
CA ILE A 109 9.70 -3.90 -2.11
C ILE A 109 8.70 -3.69 -3.24
N ILE A 110 8.71 -2.48 -3.81
CA ILE A 110 7.95 -2.13 -5.01
C ILE A 110 8.96 -1.76 -6.09
N ALA A 111 9.12 -2.63 -7.07
CA ALA A 111 10.11 -2.47 -8.14
C ALA A 111 9.47 -2.81 -9.49
N GLU A 112 10.15 -2.48 -10.58
CA GLU A 112 9.69 -2.90 -11.91
C GLU A 112 9.49 -4.41 -11.96
N ASP A 113 10.43 -5.16 -11.42
CA ASP A 113 10.35 -6.60 -11.23
C ASP A 113 11.41 -7.03 -10.22
N VAL A 114 11.26 -8.22 -9.66
CA VAL A 114 12.31 -8.89 -8.90
C VAL A 114 12.61 -10.18 -9.63
N ASP A 115 13.83 -10.28 -10.16
CA ASP A 115 14.26 -11.39 -11.00
C ASP A 115 14.28 -12.73 -10.23
N GLY A 116 14.12 -13.83 -10.95
CA GLY A 116 13.88 -15.15 -10.37
C GLY A 116 14.86 -15.55 -9.26
N GLN A 117 16.18 -15.33 -9.43
CA GLN A 117 17.18 -15.67 -8.43
C GLN A 117 17.11 -14.75 -7.21
N ALA A 118 16.93 -13.45 -7.43
CA ALA A 118 16.75 -12.50 -6.34
C ALA A 118 15.47 -12.81 -5.56
N LEU A 119 14.39 -13.11 -6.27
CA LEU A 119 13.12 -13.48 -5.65
C LEU A 119 13.26 -14.75 -4.80
N ALA A 120 13.89 -15.79 -5.34
CA ALA A 120 14.10 -17.03 -4.62
C ALA A 120 14.89 -16.84 -3.33
N THR A 121 15.92 -15.99 -3.36
CA THR A 121 16.72 -15.69 -2.18
C THR A 121 15.93 -14.92 -1.13
N LEU A 122 15.09 -13.95 -1.54
CA LEU A 122 14.20 -13.23 -0.62
C LEU A 122 13.23 -14.20 0.06
N VAL A 123 12.64 -15.11 -0.72
CA VAL A 123 11.71 -16.11 -0.18
C VAL A 123 12.41 -17.00 0.84
N VAL A 124 13.61 -17.49 0.54
CA VAL A 124 14.38 -18.33 1.48
C VAL A 124 14.65 -17.58 2.78
N ASN A 125 15.08 -16.33 2.71
CA ASN A 125 15.35 -15.53 3.90
C ASN A 125 14.08 -15.29 4.73
N LYS A 126 12.95 -15.04 4.07
CA LYS A 126 11.66 -14.89 4.74
C LYS A 126 11.25 -16.18 5.46
N LEU A 127 11.38 -17.33 4.79
CA LEU A 127 11.01 -18.63 5.35
C LEU A 127 11.89 -19.03 6.53
N ARG A 128 13.14 -18.59 6.54
CA ARG A 128 14.07 -18.80 7.67
C ARG A 128 13.80 -17.87 8.84
N GLY A 129 12.83 -16.94 8.71
CA GLY A 129 12.47 -16.02 9.78
C GLY A 129 13.42 -14.86 10.00
N GLY A 130 14.42 -14.67 9.13
CA GLY A 130 15.40 -13.60 9.29
C GLY A 130 14.92 -12.23 8.85
N LEU A 131 13.85 -12.16 8.04
CA LEU A 131 13.35 -10.90 7.51
C LEU A 131 11.88 -11.06 7.15
N LYS A 132 11.05 -10.14 7.62
CA LYS A 132 9.65 -10.06 7.20
C LYS A 132 9.61 -9.20 5.95
N ILE A 133 9.33 -9.82 4.81
CA ILE A 133 9.43 -9.15 3.51
C ILE A 133 8.33 -9.61 2.56
N ALA A 134 7.89 -8.71 1.71
CA ALA A 134 7.10 -9.01 0.54
C ALA A 134 7.59 -8.14 -0.62
N ALA A 135 7.42 -8.63 -1.83
CA ALA A 135 7.79 -7.92 -3.04
C ALA A 135 6.64 -7.93 -4.03
N VAL A 136 6.40 -6.79 -4.66
CA VAL A 136 5.37 -6.62 -5.68
C VAL A 136 5.95 -5.82 -6.84
N LYS A 137 5.33 -5.95 -8.01
CA LYS A 137 5.68 -5.11 -9.16
C LYS A 137 5.08 -3.73 -8.98
N ALA A 138 5.78 -2.71 -9.48
CA ALA A 138 5.25 -1.37 -9.54
C ALA A 138 4.04 -1.31 -10.49
N PRO A 139 3.01 -0.53 -10.15
CA PRO A 139 1.83 -0.42 -11.01
C PRO A 139 2.10 0.37 -12.28
N GLY A 140 1.35 0.09 -13.33
CA GLY A 140 1.48 0.79 -14.61
C GLY A 140 2.67 0.34 -15.44
N PHE A 141 2.93 1.06 -16.51
CA PHE A 141 4.01 0.79 -17.46
C PHE A 141 4.62 2.11 -17.93
N GLY A 142 5.90 2.10 -18.28
CA GLY A 142 6.59 3.24 -18.86
C GLY A 142 6.56 4.48 -17.96
N ASP A 143 6.26 5.64 -18.54
CA ASP A 143 6.22 6.91 -17.82
C ASP A 143 5.11 6.94 -16.77
N ARG A 144 4.00 6.25 -17.02
CA ARG A 144 2.91 6.13 -16.04
C ARG A 144 3.39 5.40 -14.80
N ARG A 145 4.21 4.35 -14.95
CA ARG A 145 4.80 3.64 -13.82
C ARG A 145 5.68 4.56 -12.98
N LYS A 146 6.50 5.37 -13.62
CA LYS A 146 7.35 6.34 -12.91
C LYS A 146 6.50 7.34 -12.13
N ALA A 147 5.42 7.82 -12.74
CA ALA A 147 4.50 8.75 -12.08
C ALA A 147 3.79 8.09 -10.89
N MET A 148 3.37 6.84 -11.03
CA MET A 148 2.70 6.11 -9.95
C MET A 148 3.65 5.78 -8.81
N LEU A 149 4.90 5.44 -9.09
CA LEU A 149 5.93 5.26 -8.06
C LEU A 149 6.13 6.56 -7.28
N GLU A 150 6.16 7.70 -7.95
CA GLU A 150 6.28 8.99 -7.30
C GLU A 150 5.07 9.31 -6.43
N ASP A 151 3.86 8.97 -6.89
CA ASP A 151 2.64 9.11 -6.09
C ASP A 151 2.75 8.30 -4.78
N ILE A 152 3.24 7.07 -4.86
CA ILE A 152 3.43 6.21 -3.69
C ILE A 152 4.52 6.77 -2.78
N ALA A 153 5.61 7.30 -3.35
CA ALA A 153 6.68 7.93 -2.57
C ALA A 153 6.16 9.09 -1.75
N ILE A 154 5.38 9.97 -2.37
CA ILE A 154 4.79 11.12 -1.68
C ILE A 154 3.81 10.68 -0.60
N LEU A 155 3.01 9.67 -0.88
CA LEU A 155 2.05 9.12 0.07
C LEU A 155 2.72 8.53 1.31
N THR A 156 3.87 7.89 1.15
CA THR A 156 4.54 7.14 2.22
C THR A 156 5.74 7.88 2.82
N GLY A 157 6.08 9.05 2.29
CA GLY A 157 7.24 9.81 2.75
C GLY A 157 8.58 9.25 2.30
N GLY A 158 8.57 8.42 1.25
CA GLY A 158 9.78 7.81 0.70
C GLY A 158 10.33 8.57 -0.50
N THR A 159 11.39 8.03 -1.06
CA THR A 159 12.05 8.54 -2.27
C THR A 159 12.10 7.41 -3.29
N VAL A 160 11.70 7.68 -4.53
CA VAL A 160 11.89 6.71 -5.61
C VAL A 160 13.38 6.66 -5.91
N ILE A 161 13.97 5.49 -5.76
CA ILE A 161 15.37 5.27 -6.09
C ILE A 161 15.48 5.11 -7.60
N SER A 162 16.05 6.10 -8.25
CA SER A 162 16.15 6.20 -9.70
C SER A 162 17.56 6.65 -10.06
N GLU A 163 18.24 5.87 -10.89
CA GLU A 163 19.58 6.23 -11.37
C GLU A 163 19.56 7.51 -12.19
N GLU A 164 18.46 7.78 -12.91
CA GLU A 164 18.26 9.01 -13.66
C GLU A 164 18.30 10.25 -12.76
N ARG A 165 17.92 10.11 -11.50
CA ARG A 165 17.93 11.17 -10.50
C ARG A 165 19.18 11.16 -9.64
N GLY A 166 20.14 10.27 -9.92
CA GLY A 166 21.38 10.16 -9.19
C GLY A 166 21.31 9.27 -7.95
N PHE A 167 20.26 8.49 -7.79
CA PHE A 167 20.13 7.55 -6.69
C PHE A 167 20.44 6.13 -7.14
N SER A 168 21.11 5.34 -6.28
CA SER A 168 21.33 3.91 -6.53
C SER A 168 20.92 3.10 -5.30
N LEU A 169 20.59 1.83 -5.53
CA LEU A 169 20.26 0.92 -4.42
C LEU A 169 21.43 0.75 -3.46
N GLU A 170 22.65 0.71 -4.00
CA GLU A 170 23.87 0.50 -3.21
C GLU A 170 24.15 1.64 -2.24
N SER A 171 23.76 2.87 -2.60
CA SER A 171 23.95 4.06 -1.76
C SER A 171 22.70 4.45 -0.98
N ALA A 172 21.62 3.71 -1.12
CA ALA A 172 20.39 4.00 -0.41
C ALA A 172 20.49 3.68 1.08
N ASP A 173 19.74 4.41 1.88
CA ASP A 173 19.67 4.21 3.33
C ASP A 173 18.21 4.25 3.79
N LEU A 174 17.99 4.01 5.09
CA LEU A 174 16.64 3.95 5.65
C LEU A 174 15.86 5.26 5.50
N THR A 175 16.53 6.39 5.40
CA THR A 175 15.87 7.69 5.26
C THR A 175 15.18 7.85 3.91
N MET A 176 15.56 7.07 2.92
CA MET A 176 14.95 7.07 1.59
C MET A 176 13.73 6.17 1.50
N LEU A 177 13.52 5.30 2.49
CA LEU A 177 12.38 4.38 2.49
C LEU A 177 11.12 5.09 2.96
N GLY A 178 9.99 4.77 2.32
CA GLY A 178 8.69 5.17 2.81
C GLY A 178 8.26 4.31 4.00
N THR A 179 7.25 4.76 4.71
CA THR A 179 6.65 4.02 5.81
C THR A 179 5.13 4.18 5.79
N ALA A 180 4.44 3.25 6.41
CA ALA A 180 2.99 3.28 6.58
C ALA A 180 2.63 2.55 7.87
N GLU A 181 1.40 2.71 8.33
CA GLU A 181 0.92 1.97 9.49
C GLU A 181 0.82 0.48 9.18
N THR A 182 0.15 0.13 8.08
CA THR A 182 0.05 -1.25 7.59
C THR A 182 0.10 -1.31 6.07
N VAL A 183 0.57 -2.43 5.56
CA VAL A 183 0.45 -2.79 4.15
C VAL A 183 -0.08 -4.22 4.08
N THR A 184 -1.12 -4.44 3.30
CA THR A 184 -1.68 -5.77 3.05
C THR A 184 -1.52 -6.10 1.57
N VAL A 185 -0.93 -7.26 1.29
CA VAL A 185 -0.74 -7.74 -0.08
C VAL A 185 -1.43 -9.08 -0.22
N ASP A 186 -2.29 -9.20 -1.22
CA ASP A 186 -2.86 -10.47 -1.62
C ASP A 186 -2.36 -10.85 -3.02
N LYS A 187 -2.99 -11.84 -3.64
CA LYS A 187 -2.56 -12.29 -4.98
C LYS A 187 -2.82 -11.26 -6.07
N ASP A 188 -3.70 -10.29 -5.84
CA ASP A 188 -4.16 -9.34 -6.86
C ASP A 188 -3.87 -7.89 -6.54
N ASN A 189 -3.79 -7.54 -5.26
CA ASN A 189 -3.75 -6.15 -4.82
C ASN A 189 -2.74 -5.89 -3.71
N THR A 190 -2.26 -4.66 -3.66
CA THR A 190 -1.47 -4.11 -2.56
C THR A 190 -2.23 -2.91 -2.00
N THR A 191 -2.47 -2.91 -0.69
CA THR A 191 -3.18 -1.84 0.01
C THR A 191 -2.28 -1.21 1.05
N ILE A 192 -2.00 0.08 0.91
CA ILE A 192 -1.21 0.87 1.86
C ILE A 192 -2.18 1.67 2.70
N VAL A 193 -2.09 1.51 4.02
CA VAL A 193 -2.97 2.18 4.97
C VAL A 193 -2.15 3.14 5.83
N ASN A 194 -2.58 4.37 5.88
CA ASN A 194 -2.00 5.44 6.69
C ASN A 194 -0.51 5.64 6.42
N GLY A 195 -0.21 6.03 5.18
CA GLY A 195 1.15 6.36 4.78
C GLY A 195 1.69 7.57 5.56
N ALA A 196 3.00 7.58 5.78
CA ALA A 196 3.67 8.59 6.60
C ALA A 196 4.01 9.88 5.84
N GLY A 197 3.56 10.01 4.60
CA GLY A 197 3.79 11.23 3.81
C GLY A 197 3.16 12.46 4.44
N LYS A 198 3.74 13.61 4.17
CA LYS A 198 3.23 14.89 4.69
C LYS A 198 1.97 15.30 3.93
N GLU A 199 0.95 15.71 4.67
CA GLU A 199 -0.33 16.13 4.10
C GLU A 199 -0.16 17.22 3.04
N ASN A 200 0.71 18.20 3.28
CA ASN A 200 0.94 19.28 2.33
C ASN A 200 1.59 18.78 1.02
N ASP A 201 2.47 17.80 1.11
CA ASP A 201 3.09 17.22 -0.08
C ASP A 201 2.07 16.43 -0.90
N ILE A 202 1.17 15.71 -0.24
CA ILE A 202 0.09 14.96 -0.88
C ILE A 202 -0.86 15.92 -1.59
N LYS A 203 -1.25 17.01 -0.92
CA LYS A 203 -2.12 18.05 -1.51
C LYS A 203 -1.46 18.71 -2.73
N ALA A 204 -0.18 18.99 -2.65
CA ALA A 204 0.56 19.56 -3.78
C ALA A 204 0.58 18.62 -4.97
N ARG A 205 0.78 17.32 -4.73
CA ARG A 205 0.74 16.32 -5.80
C ARG A 205 -0.65 16.19 -6.42
N VAL A 206 -1.70 16.19 -5.60
CA VAL A 206 -3.09 16.17 -6.05
C VAL A 206 -3.36 17.37 -6.97
N ASN A 207 -2.94 18.56 -6.56
CA ASN A 207 -3.13 19.78 -7.36
C ASN A 207 -2.36 19.74 -8.68
N GLN A 208 -1.15 19.16 -8.67
CA GLN A 208 -0.36 18.96 -9.88
C GLN A 208 -1.07 18.03 -10.87
N ILE A 209 -1.65 16.94 -10.38
CA ILE A 209 -2.40 16.01 -11.23
C ILE A 209 -3.64 16.69 -11.81
N LYS A 210 -4.38 17.45 -10.98
CA LYS A 210 -5.56 18.21 -11.43
C LYS A 210 -5.20 19.20 -12.54
N ALA A 211 -4.07 19.89 -12.40
CA ALA A 211 -3.60 20.81 -13.43
C ALA A 211 -3.27 20.09 -14.74
N GLN A 212 -2.66 18.91 -14.66
CA GLN A 212 -2.36 18.11 -15.84
C GLN A 212 -3.65 17.63 -16.54
N ILE A 213 -4.68 17.28 -15.79
CA ILE A 213 -5.98 16.89 -16.35
C ILE A 213 -6.59 18.03 -17.17
N GLU A 214 -6.47 19.27 -16.70
CA GLU A 214 -7.01 20.43 -17.39
C GLU A 214 -6.26 20.78 -18.67
N THR A 215 -4.97 20.44 -18.75
CA THR A 215 -4.13 20.82 -19.88
C THR A 215 -3.95 19.71 -20.92
N THR A 216 -4.23 18.47 -20.59
CA THR A 216 -4.05 17.36 -21.53
C THR A 216 -5.13 17.40 -22.62
N THR A 217 -4.73 17.07 -23.85
CA THR A 217 -5.63 17.03 -25.01
C THR A 217 -6.04 15.59 -25.36
N SER A 218 -5.41 14.59 -24.77
CA SER A 218 -5.70 13.18 -25.00
C SER A 218 -6.74 12.68 -24.00
N ASP A 219 -7.86 12.15 -24.48
CA ASP A 219 -8.88 11.55 -23.63
C ASP A 219 -8.34 10.36 -22.85
N TYR A 220 -7.47 9.57 -23.46
CA TYR A 220 -6.81 8.44 -22.79
C TYR A 220 -5.94 8.90 -21.63
N ASP A 221 -5.09 9.90 -21.86
CA ASP A 221 -4.22 10.45 -20.81
C ASP A 221 -5.04 11.08 -19.69
N LYS A 222 -6.12 11.76 -20.05
CA LYS A 222 -7.02 12.36 -19.07
C LYS A 222 -7.64 11.28 -18.17
N GLU A 223 -8.10 10.18 -18.73
CA GLU A 223 -8.65 9.05 -17.99
C GLU A 223 -7.61 8.47 -17.01
N LYS A 224 -6.37 8.26 -17.48
CA LYS A 224 -5.30 7.72 -16.66
C LYS A 224 -4.88 8.68 -15.55
N LEU A 225 -4.88 9.98 -15.80
CA LEU A 225 -4.65 10.99 -14.77
C LEU A 225 -5.76 11.01 -13.74
N GLN A 226 -7.01 10.87 -14.16
CA GLN A 226 -8.16 10.81 -13.26
C GLN A 226 -8.10 9.57 -12.37
N GLU A 227 -7.66 8.42 -12.89
CA GLU A 227 -7.45 7.21 -12.09
C GLU A 227 -6.39 7.43 -11.00
N ARG A 228 -5.26 8.06 -11.36
CA ARG A 228 -4.22 8.39 -10.38
C ARG A 228 -4.73 9.36 -9.32
N LEU A 229 -5.46 10.37 -9.74
CA LEU A 229 -6.05 11.35 -8.81
C LEU A 229 -6.98 10.67 -7.81
N ALA A 230 -7.87 9.79 -8.29
CA ALA A 230 -8.80 9.06 -7.44
C ALA A 230 -8.09 8.19 -6.41
N LYS A 231 -7.02 7.52 -6.81
CA LYS A 231 -6.23 6.68 -5.90
C LYS A 231 -5.54 7.51 -4.81
N LEU A 232 -4.94 8.62 -5.20
CA LEU A 232 -4.15 9.43 -4.26
C LEU A 232 -5.04 10.27 -3.34
N ALA A 233 -6.08 10.89 -3.89
CA ALA A 233 -6.98 11.78 -3.16
C ALA A 233 -8.06 11.06 -2.38
N GLY A 234 -8.47 9.87 -2.83
CA GLY A 234 -9.58 9.14 -2.23
C GLY A 234 -9.30 8.55 -0.86
N GLY A 235 -8.05 8.26 -0.56
CA GLY A 235 -7.68 7.65 0.71
C GLY A 235 -8.20 6.23 0.87
N VAL A 236 -8.10 5.72 2.08
CA VAL A 236 -8.59 4.39 2.48
C VAL A 236 -9.49 4.56 3.69
N ALA A 237 -10.70 4.01 3.64
CA ALA A 237 -11.57 3.96 4.80
C ALA A 237 -11.23 2.71 5.61
N VAL A 238 -10.96 2.88 6.89
CA VAL A 238 -10.63 1.79 7.81
C VAL A 238 -11.78 1.63 8.80
N LEU A 239 -12.40 0.45 8.81
CA LEU A 239 -13.36 0.08 9.83
C LEU A 239 -12.61 -0.57 10.98
N TYR A 240 -12.56 0.11 12.12
CA TYR A 240 -11.98 -0.43 13.35
C TYR A 240 -13.07 -1.09 14.15
N VAL A 241 -12.91 -2.40 14.39
CA VAL A 241 -13.89 -3.19 15.14
C VAL A 241 -13.41 -3.32 16.59
N GLY A 242 -14.25 -2.84 17.50
CA GLY A 242 -13.93 -2.85 18.93
C GLY A 242 -14.03 -4.26 19.55
N ALA A 243 -13.33 -4.44 20.66
CA ALA A 243 -13.22 -5.71 21.38
C ALA A 243 -14.35 -5.95 22.38
N ALA A 244 -15.38 -5.10 22.42
CA ALA A 244 -16.47 -5.19 23.39
C ALA A 244 -17.19 -6.54 23.36
N SER A 245 -17.29 -7.14 22.18
CA SER A 245 -17.93 -8.45 22.00
C SER A 245 -17.19 -9.59 22.70
N GLU A 246 -15.93 -9.42 23.03
CA GLU A 246 -15.14 -10.42 23.75
C GLU A 246 -15.37 -10.37 25.25
N ILE A 247 -15.76 -9.22 25.77
CA ILE A 247 -15.97 -8.99 27.19
C ILE A 247 -17.35 -9.51 27.62
N GLU A 248 -18.30 -9.55 26.71
CA GLU A 248 -19.67 -9.98 26.96
C GLU A 248 -19.84 -11.51 26.99
N ARG A 249 -18.78 -12.25 26.90
CA ARG A 249 -18.79 -13.72 26.99
C ARG A 249 -18.70 -14.19 28.49
#